data_baab2a1d83610138da5222ee46b4d027
#
_entry.id   baab2a1d83610138da5222ee46b4d027
#
_cell.length_a   1.000
_cell.length_b   1.000
_cell.length_c   1.000
_cell.angle_alpha   90.00
_cell.angle_beta   90.00
_cell.angle_gamma   90.00
#
_symmetry.space_group_name_H-M   'P 1'
#
loop_
_entity.id
_entity.type
_entity.pdbx_description
1 polymer ?
#
loop_
_entity_poly.entity_id
_entity_poly.type
_entity_poly.pdbx_seq_one_letter_code
_entity_poly.pdbx_strand_id
1 'polypeptide(L)'
;MFDPFSSALRYGVAPLLVGFLLTAPVYAQTSSVTLPRLAIDQLTLPANWQRAGSVMALPTQSNLKTGQGNSLLVGNAGQALTLITNPTDFALQTDVLMTPGASAQLTLPTGQTVPLTDARLGKAPGLWQTVDIRYRAATASRPAILDRLVINGVTLREGQTLPRSATNGPITITVQNGSIALRNIGYRGLNNRSVAKWAGPLNYSIYEGETLVKSDLPGKKFLKKDTTSAISFESAYGIKPRNFTMLFSGRLNVTDEGTYQFDLDYGGRARLFVDGKEVITGDYKDLGAQMSVEISLTAGNHDVEVLFGRAWQRPGLGLFVSLPNTRPQALHTLVSLPEPDPVSVIGVLADAKPVLIRSFVLLPGEKLKRTHSLSVGTPAGRHFTIDLNQMALLQVWKGDFADVTEMWYERGEPQLLKPMGANVLLAPQTALMVLNDANAAWPDSVSETILQYKGLALDKQGMPTTEYALGGATVTDAIRPSADGLTRTMNLTGSANGPVICRVAAGTQIEEIAKGLYAVNDRSYYVRIDPALKPELRTANGRQELRLPVALKNGAATVQYEILY
;
A
#
# COMPACT_ATOMS: atom_id res chain seq x y z
N MET A 1 24.98 -42.61 -3.39
CA MET A 1 26.35 -43.06 -3.11
C MET A 1 27.20 -41.83 -2.91
N PHE A 2 27.74 -41.70 -1.72
CA PHE A 2 28.67 -40.71 -1.18
C PHE A 2 28.10 -39.38 -0.64
N ASP A 3 27.78 -39.44 0.64
CA ASP A 3 28.12 -38.48 1.67
C ASP A 3 29.63 -38.55 1.96
N PRO A 4 30.31 -37.52 2.41
CA PRO A 4 30.59 -37.46 3.84
C PRO A 4 30.84 -36.05 4.45
N PHE A 5 30.34 -35.84 5.64
CA PHE A 5 30.94 -35.37 6.93
C PHE A 5 32.43 -34.97 6.91
N SER A 6 32.85 -33.90 7.56
CA SER A 6 33.00 -33.72 9.00
C SER A 6 33.83 -32.46 9.35
N SER A 7 33.39 -31.76 10.34
CA SER A 7 34.11 -31.15 11.48
C SER A 7 35.43 -30.43 11.32
N ALA A 8 35.51 -29.18 11.76
CA ALA A 8 36.30 -28.80 12.91
C ALA A 8 36.20 -27.29 13.25
N LEU A 9 35.89 -27.01 14.49
CA LEU A 9 36.06 -25.72 15.17
C LEU A 9 37.46 -25.15 15.00
N ARG A 10 37.60 -23.82 14.83
CA ARG A 10 38.56 -23.00 15.56
C ARG A 10 38.20 -21.51 15.57
N TYR A 11 38.36 -20.94 16.73
CA TYR A 11 38.14 -19.57 17.15
C TYR A 11 38.93 -18.53 16.32
N GLY A 12 38.27 -17.40 16.01
CA GLY A 12 38.93 -16.22 15.45
C GLY A 12 37.99 -15.02 15.50
N VAL A 13 38.32 -14.10 16.38
CA VAL A 13 37.89 -12.73 16.62
C VAL A 13 37.10 -12.06 15.49
N ALA A 14 35.89 -11.62 15.83
CA ALA A 14 34.99 -10.85 14.99
C ALA A 14 35.45 -9.40 14.80
N PRO A 15 35.26 -8.81 13.60
CA PRO A 15 34.95 -7.40 13.50
C PRO A 15 33.41 -7.20 13.44
N LEU A 16 32.92 -6.26 14.23
CA LEU A 16 31.56 -5.75 14.17
C LEU A 16 31.25 -5.25 12.75
N LEU A 17 30.59 -6.06 11.97
CA LEU A 17 29.84 -5.61 10.80
C LEU A 17 28.47 -5.18 11.30
N VAL A 18 28.24 -3.87 11.34
CA VAL A 18 26.91 -3.29 11.45
C VAL A 18 26.17 -3.64 10.16
N GLY A 19 25.49 -4.79 10.18
CA GLY A 19 24.58 -5.17 9.14
C GLY A 19 23.36 -4.24 9.19
N PHE A 20 23.19 -3.39 8.20
CA PHE A 20 21.90 -2.79 7.89
C PHE A 20 20.96 -3.94 7.53
N LEU A 21 20.16 -4.39 8.48
CA LEU A 21 18.96 -5.17 8.20
C LEU A 21 17.99 -4.25 7.44
N LEU A 22 18.01 -4.35 6.12
CA LEU A 22 16.92 -3.90 5.26
C LEU A 22 15.72 -4.80 5.59
N THR A 23 14.90 -4.39 6.55
CA THR A 23 13.59 -4.98 6.75
C THR A 23 12.73 -4.63 5.54
N ALA A 24 12.42 -5.63 4.75
CA ALA A 24 11.56 -5.48 3.59
C ALA A 24 10.14 -5.10 4.03
N PRO A 25 9.46 -4.19 3.31
CA PRO A 25 8.09 -3.82 3.62
C PRO A 25 7.16 -4.99 3.35
N VAL A 26 6.51 -5.48 4.39
CA VAL A 26 5.37 -6.38 4.24
C VAL A 26 4.23 -5.59 3.62
N TYR A 27 3.95 -5.82 2.35
CA TYR A 27 2.74 -5.32 1.70
C TYR A 27 1.53 -6.14 2.18
N ALA A 28 1.17 -6.00 3.44
CA ALA A 28 -0.18 -6.31 3.85
C ALA A 28 -1.08 -5.26 3.17
N GLN A 29 -2.02 -5.68 2.35
CA GLN A 29 -3.19 -4.87 2.02
C GLN A 29 -3.89 -4.55 3.33
N THR A 30 -3.43 -3.53 4.03
CA THR A 30 -4.18 -2.95 5.13
C THR A 30 -5.43 -2.35 4.51
N SER A 31 -6.59 -2.92 4.80
CA SER A 31 -7.85 -2.20 4.68
C SER A 31 -7.59 -0.80 5.23
N SER A 32 -7.71 0.23 4.37
CA SER A 32 -7.45 1.61 4.73
C SER A 32 -8.53 2.01 5.74
N VAL A 33 -8.21 1.84 7.02
CA VAL A 33 -9.08 2.35 8.10
C VAL A 33 -9.11 3.85 7.92
N THR A 34 -10.26 4.37 7.49
CA THR A 34 -10.44 5.81 7.32
C THR A 34 -10.33 6.47 8.68
N LEU A 35 -9.29 7.28 8.87
CA LEU A 35 -9.11 8.04 10.11
C LEU A 35 -10.14 9.17 10.20
N PRO A 36 -10.63 9.50 11.40
CA PRO A 36 -11.44 10.70 11.62
C PRO A 36 -10.73 11.94 11.10
N ARG A 37 -11.46 12.80 10.37
CA ARG A 37 -10.91 14.05 9.85
C ARG A 37 -10.61 15.02 10.98
N LEU A 38 -9.43 15.64 10.93
CA LEU A 38 -9.07 16.72 11.84
C LEU A 38 -9.92 17.96 11.50
N ALA A 39 -10.47 18.60 12.52
CA ALA A 39 -11.22 19.85 12.40
C ALA A 39 -10.26 21.02 12.13
N ILE A 40 -9.86 21.21 10.88
CA ILE A 40 -8.86 22.22 10.48
C ILE A 40 -9.34 23.65 10.66
N ASP A 41 -10.67 23.88 10.75
CA ASP A 41 -11.31 25.15 11.06
C ASP A 41 -11.05 25.61 12.50
N GLN A 42 -10.76 24.68 13.41
CA GLN A 42 -10.45 24.95 14.82
C GLN A 42 -8.96 25.20 15.10
N LEU A 43 -8.09 24.97 14.12
CA LEU A 43 -6.66 25.17 14.29
C LEU A 43 -6.30 26.66 14.38
N THR A 44 -5.42 27.03 15.31
CA THR A 44 -4.77 28.34 15.32
C THR A 44 -3.66 28.36 14.28
N LEU A 45 -3.80 29.22 13.28
CA LEU A 45 -2.84 29.30 12.19
C LEU A 45 -1.79 30.38 12.43
N PRO A 46 -0.50 30.07 12.29
CA PRO A 46 0.56 31.08 12.20
C PRO A 46 0.40 31.96 10.95
N ALA A 47 1.02 33.14 10.94
CA ALA A 47 0.86 34.12 9.86
C ALA A 47 1.24 33.63 8.45
N ASN A 48 2.13 32.64 8.36
CA ASN A 48 2.55 32.01 7.10
C ASN A 48 1.64 30.83 6.68
N TRP A 49 0.52 30.61 7.38
CA TRP A 49 -0.47 29.59 7.07
C TRP A 49 -1.85 30.21 6.82
N GLN A 50 -2.60 29.65 5.88
CA GLN A 50 -3.97 30.06 5.58
C GLN A 50 -4.85 28.85 5.22
N ARG A 51 -6.18 29.02 5.35
CA ARG A 51 -7.18 28.08 4.84
C ARG A 51 -7.51 28.42 3.40
N ALA A 52 -7.84 27.41 2.62
CA ALA A 52 -8.29 27.57 1.25
C ALA A 52 -9.34 26.51 0.89
N GLY A 53 -10.18 26.79 -0.11
CA GLY A 53 -11.16 25.83 -0.65
C GLY A 53 -10.59 24.98 -1.78
N SER A 54 -9.63 25.52 -2.51
CA SER A 54 -8.94 24.84 -3.59
C SER A 54 -7.48 25.31 -3.69
N VAL A 55 -6.66 24.51 -4.33
CA VAL A 55 -5.26 24.85 -4.62
C VAL A 55 -4.90 24.43 -6.02
N MET A 56 -4.15 25.27 -6.72
CA MET A 56 -3.53 24.96 -8.00
C MET A 56 -2.03 25.23 -7.92
N ALA A 57 -1.25 24.24 -8.37
CA ALA A 57 0.19 24.37 -8.57
C ALA A 57 0.54 23.92 -9.98
N LEU A 58 1.51 24.57 -10.59
CA LEU A 58 2.13 24.13 -11.82
C LEU A 58 3.49 23.50 -11.51
N PRO A 59 3.89 22.45 -12.24
CA PRO A 59 5.19 21.79 -12.00
C PRO A 59 6.41 22.71 -12.15
N THR A 60 6.22 23.87 -12.82
CA THR A 60 7.29 24.84 -13.14
C THR A 60 7.20 26.13 -12.34
N GLN A 61 6.23 26.29 -11.45
CA GLN A 61 6.00 27.53 -10.68
C GLN A 61 6.10 27.28 -9.19
N SER A 62 6.82 28.12 -8.48
CA SER A 62 7.06 28.01 -7.04
C SER A 62 5.92 28.55 -6.16
N ASN A 63 4.88 29.13 -6.73
CA ASN A 63 3.74 29.67 -6.00
C ASN A 63 2.48 28.82 -6.18
N LEU A 64 1.66 28.78 -5.14
CA LEU A 64 0.32 28.19 -5.15
C LEU A 64 -0.73 29.25 -5.44
N LYS A 65 -1.66 28.96 -6.34
CA LYS A 65 -2.90 29.73 -6.48
C LYS A 65 -3.97 29.09 -5.59
N THR A 66 -4.63 29.89 -4.77
CA THR A 66 -5.64 29.41 -3.82
C THR A 66 -7.01 29.97 -4.17
N GLY A 67 -8.06 29.14 -4.02
CA GLY A 67 -9.46 29.57 -4.07
C GLY A 67 -10.04 29.74 -2.66
N GLN A 68 -11.12 30.51 -2.54
CA GLN A 68 -11.80 30.72 -1.27
C GLN A 68 -12.38 29.42 -0.69
N GLY A 69 -12.35 29.29 0.62
CA GLY A 69 -12.91 28.15 1.37
C GLY A 69 -12.00 27.68 2.50
N ASN A 70 -12.40 26.58 3.18
CA ASN A 70 -11.74 26.08 4.38
C ASN A 70 -11.48 24.56 4.33
N SER A 71 -11.38 23.95 3.14
CA SER A 71 -11.26 22.49 3.01
C SER A 71 -9.82 21.99 3.08
N LEU A 72 -8.84 22.88 3.00
CA LEU A 72 -7.41 22.57 3.02
C LEU A 72 -6.60 23.69 3.69
N LEU A 73 -5.36 23.39 4.05
CA LEU A 73 -4.38 24.32 4.61
C LEU A 73 -3.28 24.59 3.59
N VAL A 74 -2.86 25.84 3.49
CA VAL A 74 -1.71 26.25 2.67
C VAL A 74 -0.70 26.92 3.58
N GLY A 75 0.55 26.42 3.53
CA GLY A 75 1.67 26.91 4.32
C GLY A 75 2.85 27.32 3.46
N ASN A 76 3.52 28.39 3.89
CA ASN A 76 4.78 28.85 3.33
C ASN A 76 5.90 28.66 4.37
N ALA A 77 7.15 28.76 3.95
CA ALA A 77 8.29 28.69 4.86
C ALA A 77 8.14 29.68 6.03
N GLY A 78 8.45 29.23 7.25
CA GLY A 78 8.32 30.05 8.46
C GLY A 78 7.90 29.26 9.70
N GLN A 79 6.98 29.82 10.48
CA GLN A 79 6.54 29.24 11.75
C GLN A 79 5.84 27.90 11.56
N ALA A 80 6.09 26.97 12.49
CA ALA A 80 5.45 25.66 12.51
C ALA A 80 3.95 25.75 12.81
N LEU A 81 3.16 24.99 12.08
CA LEU A 81 1.75 24.76 12.38
C LEU A 81 1.61 23.64 13.41
N THR A 82 0.95 23.90 14.53
CA THR A 82 0.59 22.86 15.49
C THR A 82 -0.69 22.17 15.05
N LEU A 83 -0.61 20.85 14.84
CA LEU A 83 -1.78 20.02 14.52
C LEU A 83 -2.45 19.48 15.79
N ILE A 84 -1.64 18.94 16.71
CA ILE A 84 -2.09 18.30 17.96
C ILE A 84 -1.17 18.75 19.10
N THR A 85 -1.74 19.25 20.18
CA THR A 85 -0.98 19.78 21.33
C THR A 85 -0.50 18.70 22.29
N ASN A 86 -1.33 17.70 22.58
CA ASN A 86 -1.07 16.64 23.56
C ASN A 86 -1.28 15.26 22.94
N PRO A 87 -0.41 14.83 22.01
CA PRO A 87 -0.56 13.53 21.37
C PRO A 87 -0.19 12.40 22.33
N THR A 88 -0.92 11.28 22.23
CA THR A 88 -0.57 9.98 22.82
C THR A 88 0.00 9.08 21.71
N ASP A 89 -0.28 7.77 21.76
CA ASP A 89 -0.12 6.93 20.57
C ASP A 89 -1.06 7.42 19.47
N PHE A 90 -0.64 7.42 18.22
CA PHE A 90 -1.50 7.91 17.17
C PHE A 90 -1.27 7.29 15.81
N ALA A 91 -2.29 7.38 14.98
CA ALA A 91 -2.22 7.28 13.53
C ALA A 91 -2.57 8.65 12.92
N LEU A 92 -1.79 9.10 11.95
CA LEU A 92 -1.99 10.35 11.22
C LEU A 92 -1.82 10.08 9.73
N GLN A 93 -2.76 10.58 8.94
CA GLN A 93 -2.70 10.53 7.47
C GLN A 93 -2.95 11.93 6.92
N THR A 94 -2.29 12.28 5.83
CA THR A 94 -2.54 13.52 5.11
C THR A 94 -2.12 13.41 3.66
N ASP A 95 -2.81 14.15 2.78
CA ASP A 95 -2.32 14.41 1.43
C ASP A 95 -1.53 15.72 1.46
N VAL A 96 -0.38 15.72 0.82
CA VAL A 96 0.52 16.87 0.72
C VAL A 96 0.75 17.20 -0.75
N LEU A 97 0.59 18.46 -1.12
CA LEU A 97 0.96 18.97 -2.43
C LEU A 97 2.08 19.98 -2.23
N MET A 98 3.14 19.86 -3.04
CA MET A 98 4.33 20.69 -2.91
C MET A 98 4.63 21.45 -4.20
N THR A 99 5.10 22.69 -4.07
CA THR A 99 5.66 23.44 -5.19
C THR A 99 7.07 22.93 -5.55
N PRO A 100 7.61 23.26 -6.74
CA PRO A 100 8.99 22.94 -7.09
C PRO A 100 9.99 23.40 -6.03
N GLY A 101 10.88 22.49 -5.58
CA GLY A 101 11.88 22.79 -4.57
C GLY A 101 11.35 22.96 -3.13
N ALA A 102 10.05 22.80 -2.90
CA ALA A 102 9.50 22.87 -1.55
C ALA A 102 9.95 21.69 -0.70
N SER A 103 10.15 21.96 0.59
CA SER A 103 10.45 20.95 1.60
C SER A 103 9.68 21.22 2.88
N ALA A 104 9.16 20.15 3.48
CA ALA A 104 8.43 20.21 4.73
C ALA A 104 8.65 18.96 5.56
N GLN A 105 8.56 19.13 6.87
CA GLN A 105 8.73 18.04 7.82
C GLN A 105 7.67 18.09 8.92
N LEU A 106 7.34 16.92 9.46
CA LEU A 106 6.52 16.78 10.65
C LEU A 106 7.42 16.51 11.85
N THR A 107 7.22 17.25 12.94
CA THR A 107 7.90 17.01 14.21
C THR A 107 7.04 16.09 15.06
N LEU A 108 7.63 14.97 15.49
CA LEU A 108 7.04 13.98 16.38
C LEU A 108 7.08 14.47 17.84
N PRO A 109 6.28 13.89 18.75
CA PRO A 109 6.24 14.29 20.16
C PRO A 109 7.59 14.23 20.88
N THR A 110 8.52 13.43 20.42
CA THR A 110 9.90 13.34 20.93
C THR A 110 10.82 14.46 20.45
N GLY A 111 10.33 15.38 19.60
CA GLY A 111 11.12 16.43 18.95
C GLY A 111 11.84 15.97 17.67
N GLN A 112 11.80 14.68 17.34
CA GLN A 112 12.35 14.20 16.08
C GLN A 112 11.47 14.56 14.89
N THR A 113 12.12 14.75 13.74
CA THR A 113 11.41 15.11 12.50
C THR A 113 11.36 13.96 11.51
N VAL A 114 10.27 13.89 10.77
CA VAL A 114 10.09 13.01 9.62
C VAL A 114 9.73 13.86 8.40
N PRO A 115 10.28 13.54 7.21
CA PRO A 115 9.97 14.29 6.01
C PRO A 115 8.54 14.00 5.54
N LEU A 116 7.89 14.98 4.92
CA LEU A 116 6.60 14.82 4.25
C LEU A 116 6.74 14.42 2.78
N THR A 117 7.95 14.35 2.27
CA THR A 117 8.29 13.80 0.95
C THR A 117 9.65 13.12 1.00
N ASP A 118 9.93 12.29 0.03
CA ASP A 118 11.23 11.63 -0.16
C ASP A 118 11.69 11.82 -1.61
N ALA A 119 12.98 12.02 -1.82
CA ALA A 119 13.52 12.30 -3.15
C ALA A 119 13.28 11.16 -4.16
N ARG A 120 13.28 9.90 -3.68
CA ARG A 120 13.07 8.70 -4.51
C ARG A 120 11.59 8.40 -4.74
N LEU A 121 10.72 8.76 -3.78
CA LEU A 121 9.29 8.40 -3.76
C LEU A 121 8.38 9.58 -4.06
N GLY A 122 8.89 10.81 -4.02
CA GLY A 122 8.12 12.03 -4.25
C GLY A 122 7.63 12.12 -5.68
N LYS A 123 6.36 12.47 -5.85
CA LYS A 123 5.73 12.73 -7.13
C LYS A 123 6.21 14.06 -7.72
N ALA A 124 5.91 14.30 -9.00
CA ALA A 124 6.17 15.57 -9.65
C ALA A 124 5.50 16.73 -8.88
N PRO A 125 6.12 17.93 -8.85
CA PRO A 125 5.57 19.08 -8.15
C PRO A 125 4.14 19.41 -8.56
N GLY A 126 3.31 19.79 -7.60
CA GLY A 126 1.89 20.08 -7.81
C GLY A 126 0.97 18.86 -7.86
N LEU A 127 1.50 17.64 -7.75
CA LEU A 127 0.71 16.43 -7.53
C LEU A 127 0.52 16.16 -6.04
N TRP A 128 -0.63 15.55 -5.69
CA TRP A 128 -0.90 15.12 -4.34
C TRP A 128 -0.10 13.88 -3.97
N GLN A 129 0.58 13.94 -2.85
CA GLN A 129 1.33 12.85 -2.21
C GLN A 129 0.62 12.42 -0.96
N THR A 130 0.65 11.13 -0.64
CA THR A 130 0.07 10.59 0.59
C THR A 130 1.15 10.34 1.63
N VAL A 131 0.89 10.69 2.88
CA VAL A 131 1.73 10.42 4.04
C VAL A 131 0.90 9.72 5.10
N ASP A 132 1.38 8.57 5.61
CA ASP A 132 0.79 7.83 6.74
C ASP A 132 1.86 7.65 7.81
N ILE A 133 1.53 8.01 9.05
CA ILE A 133 2.42 7.94 10.20
C ILE A 133 1.71 7.18 11.31
N ARG A 134 2.38 6.18 11.89
CA ARG A 134 1.97 5.50 13.10
C ARG A 134 3.05 5.63 14.16
N TYR A 135 2.65 6.06 15.33
CA TYR A 135 3.56 6.40 16.41
C TYR A 135 3.06 5.82 17.73
N ARG A 136 3.99 5.27 18.50
CA ARG A 136 3.77 4.84 19.88
C ARG A 136 4.56 5.74 20.83
N ALA A 137 3.85 6.33 21.79
CA ALA A 137 4.45 7.16 22.82
C ALA A 137 5.36 6.35 23.76
N ALA A 138 6.34 7.03 24.36
CA ALA A 138 7.15 6.44 25.39
C ALA A 138 6.32 6.12 26.64
N THR A 139 6.72 5.08 27.35
CA THR A 139 6.24 4.75 28.69
C THR A 139 7.41 4.76 29.66
N ALA A 140 7.15 4.55 30.97
CA ALA A 140 8.23 4.42 31.96
C ALA A 140 9.24 3.33 31.59
N SER A 141 8.77 2.23 31.01
CA SER A 141 9.58 1.04 30.68
C SER A 141 10.01 0.95 29.21
N ARG A 142 9.47 1.78 28.31
CA ARG A 142 9.72 1.65 26.87
C ARG A 142 9.93 3.03 26.23
N PRO A 143 10.93 3.19 25.32
CA PRO A 143 11.06 4.38 24.50
C PRO A 143 9.89 4.54 23.52
N ALA A 144 9.75 5.73 22.96
CA ALA A 144 8.82 5.96 21.86
C ALA A 144 9.28 5.20 20.60
N ILE A 145 8.34 4.84 19.75
CA ILE A 145 8.59 4.10 18.51
C ILE A 145 7.83 4.77 17.38
N LEU A 146 8.50 5.05 16.28
CA LEU A 146 7.88 5.30 14.99
C LEU A 146 7.55 3.93 14.38
N ASP A 147 6.30 3.48 14.55
CA ASP A 147 5.89 2.18 14.05
C ASP A 147 5.97 2.12 12.53
N ARG A 148 5.53 3.21 11.87
CA ARG A 148 5.56 3.28 10.40
C ARG A 148 5.52 4.71 9.90
N LEU A 149 6.33 4.99 8.87
CA LEU A 149 6.21 6.14 7.99
C LEU A 149 6.08 5.64 6.55
N VAL A 150 4.96 5.94 5.92
CA VAL A 150 4.67 5.55 4.54
C VAL A 150 4.49 6.80 3.70
N ILE A 151 5.16 6.87 2.55
CA ILE A 151 5.00 7.94 1.56
C ILE A 151 4.59 7.31 0.23
N ASN A 152 3.48 7.78 -0.33
CA ASN A 152 2.93 7.27 -1.60
C ASN A 152 2.76 5.74 -1.64
N GLY A 153 2.35 5.15 -0.51
CA GLY A 153 2.14 3.70 -0.37
C GLY A 153 3.41 2.88 -0.09
N VAL A 154 4.59 3.52 -0.04
CA VAL A 154 5.87 2.84 0.21
C VAL A 154 6.34 3.12 1.63
N THR A 155 6.67 2.08 2.38
CA THR A 155 7.21 2.20 3.75
C THR A 155 8.64 2.73 3.70
N LEU A 156 8.84 3.94 4.22
CA LEU A 156 10.14 4.59 4.30
C LEU A 156 10.88 4.24 5.60
N ARG A 157 10.13 4.08 6.71
CA ARG A 157 10.66 3.70 8.03
C ARG A 157 9.64 2.80 8.73
N GLU A 158 10.13 1.81 9.47
CA GLU A 158 9.31 0.87 10.24
C GLU A 158 10.02 0.47 11.54
N GLY A 159 9.25 0.37 12.64
CA GLY A 159 9.74 -0.11 13.93
C GLY A 159 10.89 0.69 14.54
N GLN A 160 11.10 1.95 14.12
CA GLN A 160 12.23 2.76 14.55
C GLN A 160 12.06 3.21 16.00
N THR A 161 12.93 2.75 16.88
CA THR A 161 13.05 3.27 18.24
C THR A 161 13.54 4.71 18.21
N LEU A 162 12.85 5.60 18.92
CA LEU A 162 13.19 7.01 18.98
C LEU A 162 13.94 7.33 20.30
N PRO A 163 14.85 8.32 20.31
CA PRO A 163 15.50 8.77 21.53
C PRO A 163 14.48 9.20 22.60
N ARG A 164 14.81 8.95 23.86
CA ARG A 164 13.99 9.44 24.96
C ARG A 164 14.02 10.97 24.98
N SER A 165 12.84 11.58 25.04
CA SER A 165 12.66 13.00 25.29
C SER A 165 12.20 13.21 26.73
N ALA A 166 12.61 14.30 27.33
CA ALA A 166 12.15 14.71 28.67
C ALA A 166 10.67 15.17 28.66
N THR A 167 10.17 15.59 27.49
CA THR A 167 8.81 16.12 27.31
C THR A 167 8.14 15.49 26.11
N ASN A 168 6.84 15.29 26.22
CA ASN A 168 5.99 14.90 25.08
C ASN A 168 5.47 16.19 24.42
N GLY A 169 6.12 16.59 23.33
CA GLY A 169 5.79 17.81 22.59
C GLY A 169 4.56 17.65 21.68
N PRO A 170 4.13 18.75 21.06
CA PRO A 170 3.04 18.72 20.08
C PRO A 170 3.48 18.05 18.76
N ILE A 171 2.50 17.66 17.96
CA ILE A 171 2.73 17.32 16.54
C ILE A 171 2.65 18.64 15.76
N THR A 172 3.73 18.98 15.07
CA THR A 172 3.81 20.19 14.26
C THR A 172 4.28 19.91 12.85
N ILE A 173 3.90 20.77 11.90
CA ILE A 173 4.40 20.77 10.53
C ILE A 173 5.15 22.07 10.28
N THR A 174 6.39 21.94 9.79
CA THR A 174 7.23 23.07 9.42
C THR A 174 7.51 23.00 7.92
N VAL A 175 7.21 24.07 7.21
CA VAL A 175 7.66 24.28 5.84
C VAL A 175 9.03 24.94 5.89
N GLN A 176 10.02 24.24 5.38
CA GLN A 176 11.41 24.71 5.41
C GLN A 176 11.73 25.58 4.18
N ASN A 177 11.15 25.22 3.03
CA ASN A 177 11.33 25.94 1.78
C ASN A 177 10.09 25.81 0.91
N GLY A 178 9.80 26.86 0.10
CA GLY A 178 8.69 26.90 -0.83
C GLY A 178 7.31 26.96 -0.17
N SER A 179 6.34 26.37 -0.82
CA SER A 179 4.94 26.35 -0.37
C SER A 179 4.37 24.94 -0.46
N ILE A 180 3.51 24.59 0.50
CA ILE A 180 2.78 23.32 0.51
C ILE A 180 1.29 23.54 0.70
N ALA A 181 0.50 22.56 0.28
CA ALA A 181 -0.90 22.45 0.70
C ALA A 181 -1.13 21.10 1.37
N LEU A 182 -1.98 21.09 2.38
CA LEU A 182 -2.39 19.90 3.14
C LEU A 182 -3.91 19.74 3.03
N ARG A 183 -4.36 18.53 2.75
CA ARG A 183 -5.77 18.16 2.80
C ARG A 183 -5.93 16.76 3.39
N ASN A 184 -7.17 16.39 3.61
CA ASN A 184 -7.49 15.03 4.07
C ASN A 184 -6.74 14.65 5.35
N ILE A 185 -6.46 15.64 6.23
CA ILE A 185 -5.76 15.37 7.48
C ILE A 185 -6.66 14.52 8.36
N GLY A 186 -6.30 13.25 8.52
CA GLY A 186 -6.93 12.29 9.40
C GLY A 186 -6.06 12.04 10.62
N TYR A 187 -6.64 12.05 11.79
CA TYR A 187 -5.94 11.80 13.04
C TYR A 187 -6.78 10.91 13.96
N ARG A 188 -6.13 9.93 14.56
CA ARG A 188 -6.69 9.11 15.64
C ARG A 188 -5.66 8.96 16.74
N GLY A 189 -5.91 9.57 17.88
CA GLY A 189 -5.19 9.30 19.12
C GLY A 189 -5.63 7.94 19.68
N LEU A 190 -4.68 7.11 20.12
CA LEU A 190 -4.96 5.83 20.73
C LEU A 190 -4.68 5.90 22.23
N ASN A 191 -5.73 5.75 23.03
CA ASN A 191 -5.59 5.68 24.47
C ASN A 191 -5.02 4.31 24.89
N ASN A 192 -4.09 4.30 25.81
CA ASN A 192 -3.43 3.09 26.32
C ASN A 192 -4.11 2.56 27.62
N ARG A 193 -5.40 2.85 27.83
CA ARG A 193 -6.13 2.30 28.97
C ARG A 193 -6.50 0.83 28.74
N SER A 194 -6.56 0.06 29.83
CA SER A 194 -7.12 -1.28 29.78
C SER A 194 -8.62 -1.22 29.59
N VAL A 195 -9.14 -1.91 28.59
CA VAL A 195 -10.58 -1.94 28.27
C VAL A 195 -11.26 -3.24 28.70
N ALA A 196 -10.46 -4.27 28.95
CA ALA A 196 -10.95 -5.56 29.41
C ALA A 196 -9.89 -6.32 30.19
N LYS A 197 -10.30 -7.27 31.04
CA LYS A 197 -9.43 -8.21 31.76
C LYS A 197 -10.16 -9.51 31.99
N TRP A 198 -9.42 -10.61 32.07
CA TRP A 198 -9.99 -11.86 32.52
C TRP A 198 -10.46 -11.73 33.99
N ALA A 199 -11.71 -12.11 34.25
CA ALA A 199 -12.30 -12.03 35.61
C ALA A 199 -11.77 -13.10 36.57
N GLY A 200 -10.99 -14.04 36.06
CA GLY A 200 -10.34 -15.13 36.80
C GLY A 200 -9.53 -15.99 35.84
N PRO A 201 -9.00 -17.12 36.31
CA PRO A 201 -8.29 -18.05 35.44
C PRO A 201 -9.24 -18.64 34.38
N LEU A 202 -8.71 -18.84 33.18
CA LEU A 202 -9.38 -19.57 32.10
C LEU A 202 -9.22 -21.06 32.32
N ASN A 203 -10.28 -21.81 32.06
CA ASN A 203 -10.17 -23.26 31.90
C ASN A 203 -9.70 -23.55 30.47
N TYR A 204 -8.84 -24.56 30.32
CA TYR A 204 -8.55 -25.09 28.98
C TYR A 204 -8.61 -26.63 29.00
N SER A 205 -8.98 -27.17 27.84
CA SER A 205 -9.00 -28.62 27.58
C SER A 205 -8.36 -28.92 26.25
N ILE A 206 -7.61 -30.02 26.17
CA ILE A 206 -6.93 -30.48 24.97
C ILE A 206 -7.44 -31.86 24.57
N TYR A 207 -7.75 -32.05 23.31
CA TYR A 207 -8.29 -33.26 22.72
C TYR A 207 -7.43 -33.71 21.52
N GLU A 208 -7.29 -35.03 21.36
CA GLU A 208 -6.58 -35.62 20.22
C GLU A 208 -7.37 -35.40 18.92
N GLY A 209 -6.64 -35.03 17.88
CA GLY A 209 -7.21 -34.73 16.57
C GLY A 209 -7.82 -33.33 16.46
N GLU A 210 -7.86 -32.82 15.27
CA GLU A 210 -8.42 -31.52 14.98
C GLU A 210 -9.93 -31.56 14.80
N THR A 211 -10.63 -30.62 15.41
CA THR A 211 -12.04 -30.29 15.12
C THR A 211 -12.30 -28.81 15.37
N LEU A 212 -13.24 -28.22 14.64
CA LEU A 212 -13.80 -26.91 14.93
C LEU A 212 -15.28 -26.95 15.30
N VAL A 213 -15.81 -28.15 15.43
CA VAL A 213 -17.19 -28.36 15.86
C VAL A 213 -17.17 -28.70 17.34
N LYS A 214 -17.65 -27.78 18.19
CA LYS A 214 -17.62 -27.91 19.64
C LYS A 214 -18.39 -29.16 20.13
N SER A 215 -19.49 -29.52 19.44
CA SER A 215 -20.28 -30.73 19.75
C SER A 215 -19.54 -32.04 19.51
N ASP A 216 -18.43 -32.02 18.75
CA ASP A 216 -17.64 -33.23 18.49
C ASP A 216 -16.65 -33.54 19.62
N LEU A 217 -16.35 -32.57 20.50
CA LEU A 217 -15.35 -32.70 21.55
C LEU A 217 -15.63 -33.87 22.51
N PRO A 218 -16.88 -34.15 22.92
CA PRO A 218 -17.16 -35.30 23.78
C PRO A 218 -16.79 -36.65 23.16
N GLY A 219 -16.76 -36.74 21.83
CA GLY A 219 -16.34 -37.94 21.08
C GLY A 219 -14.84 -38.06 20.82
N LYS A 220 -14.07 -37.03 21.16
CA LYS A 220 -12.62 -37.01 20.98
C LYS A 220 -11.90 -37.56 22.22
N LYS A 221 -10.73 -38.15 22.00
CA LYS A 221 -9.89 -38.59 23.10
C LYS A 221 -9.37 -37.39 23.87
N PHE A 222 -9.71 -37.31 25.13
CA PHE A 222 -9.26 -36.28 26.04
C PHE A 222 -7.78 -36.47 26.39
N LEU A 223 -6.99 -35.41 26.35
CA LEU A 223 -5.55 -35.43 26.62
C LEU A 223 -5.16 -34.68 27.90
N LYS A 224 -5.70 -33.47 28.11
CA LYS A 224 -5.34 -32.63 29.26
C LYS A 224 -6.44 -31.61 29.56
N LYS A 225 -6.59 -31.28 30.85
CA LYS A 225 -7.39 -30.15 31.35
C LYS A 225 -6.63 -29.47 32.48
N ASP A 226 -6.65 -28.13 32.46
CA ASP A 226 -6.01 -27.33 33.51
C ASP A 226 -6.54 -25.88 33.43
N THR A 227 -5.92 -24.96 34.15
CA THR A 227 -6.23 -23.54 34.14
C THR A 227 -5.02 -22.69 33.71
N THR A 228 -5.28 -21.50 33.21
CA THR A 228 -4.25 -20.52 32.79
C THR A 228 -4.74 -19.11 33.05
N SER A 229 -3.83 -18.14 33.21
CA SER A 229 -4.17 -16.74 33.44
C SER A 229 -4.54 -15.98 32.16
N ALA A 230 -4.19 -16.51 30.99
CA ALA A 230 -4.47 -15.93 29.68
C ALA A 230 -4.48 -17.03 28.61
N ILE A 231 -4.98 -16.75 27.41
CA ILE A 231 -4.85 -17.69 26.29
C ILE A 231 -3.37 -17.99 26.07
N SER A 232 -3.00 -19.27 26.03
CA SER A 232 -1.61 -19.69 25.91
C SER A 232 -1.48 -20.96 25.09
N PHE A 233 -0.87 -20.86 23.91
CA PHE A 233 -0.50 -22.05 23.12
C PHE A 233 0.54 -22.93 23.86
N GLU A 234 1.33 -22.35 24.76
CA GLU A 234 2.33 -23.07 25.57
C GLU A 234 1.70 -24.19 26.42
N SER A 235 0.41 -24.06 26.78
CA SER A 235 -0.35 -25.09 27.48
C SER A 235 -0.37 -26.43 26.74
N ALA A 236 -0.08 -26.44 25.45
CA ALA A 236 0.01 -27.61 24.59
C ALA A 236 1.46 -28.11 24.37
N TYR A 237 2.48 -27.47 24.94
CA TYR A 237 3.85 -27.93 24.79
C TYR A 237 4.03 -29.34 25.35
N GLY A 238 4.68 -30.20 24.59
CA GLY A 238 4.87 -31.60 24.95
C GLY A 238 3.68 -32.52 24.66
N ILE A 239 2.53 -32.00 24.23
CA ILE A 239 1.38 -32.83 23.86
C ILE A 239 1.71 -33.61 22.57
N LYS A 240 1.39 -34.90 22.61
CA LYS A 240 1.44 -35.82 21.46
C LYS A 240 0.07 -36.53 21.37
N PRO A 241 -0.47 -36.68 20.16
CA PRO A 241 0.06 -36.31 18.83
C PRO A 241 0.09 -34.79 18.60
N ARG A 242 0.79 -34.35 17.53
CA ARG A 242 0.89 -32.93 17.19
C ARG A 242 -0.42 -32.33 16.63
N ASN A 243 -1.33 -33.17 16.17
CA ASN A 243 -2.66 -32.79 15.72
C ASN A 243 -3.62 -32.86 16.90
N PHE A 244 -4.15 -31.74 17.36
CA PHE A 244 -5.00 -31.64 18.53
C PHE A 244 -5.92 -30.40 18.46
N THR A 245 -6.96 -30.42 19.30
CA THR A 245 -7.85 -29.27 19.51
C THR A 245 -7.71 -28.78 20.95
N MET A 246 -7.63 -27.44 21.10
CA MET A 246 -7.70 -26.76 22.40
C MET A 246 -9.01 -25.97 22.49
N LEU A 247 -9.68 -26.09 23.64
CA LEU A 247 -10.80 -25.22 24.00
C LEU A 247 -10.41 -24.42 25.24
N PHE A 248 -10.37 -23.12 25.12
CA PHE A 248 -10.28 -22.18 26.24
C PHE A 248 -11.67 -21.65 26.56
N SER A 249 -11.97 -21.49 27.85
CA SER A 249 -13.22 -20.87 28.31
C SER A 249 -12.99 -20.07 29.59
N GLY A 250 -13.56 -18.87 29.62
CA GLY A 250 -13.45 -17.97 30.76
C GLY A 250 -14.38 -16.77 30.64
N ARG A 251 -14.39 -15.95 31.70
CA ARG A 251 -15.16 -14.69 31.70
C ARG A 251 -14.26 -13.51 31.50
N LEU A 252 -14.57 -12.71 30.50
CA LEU A 252 -13.93 -11.44 30.20
C LEU A 252 -14.73 -10.32 30.84
N ASN A 253 -14.13 -9.57 31.76
CA ASN A 253 -14.74 -8.38 32.34
C ASN A 253 -14.36 -7.17 31.46
N VAL A 254 -15.35 -6.52 30.84
CA VAL A 254 -15.18 -5.31 30.07
C VAL A 254 -15.57 -4.08 30.92
N THR A 255 -14.80 -2.98 30.78
CA THR A 255 -14.90 -1.84 31.67
C THR A 255 -16.09 -0.92 31.37
N ASP A 256 -16.45 -0.81 30.10
CA ASP A 256 -17.47 0.11 29.61
C ASP A 256 -18.45 -0.59 28.69
N GLU A 257 -19.66 -0.08 28.58
CA GLU A 257 -20.56 -0.43 27.49
C GLU A 257 -20.04 0.17 26.18
N GLY A 258 -20.08 -0.60 25.10
CA GLY A 258 -19.65 -0.12 23.79
C GLY A 258 -19.48 -1.20 22.73
N THR A 259 -19.07 -0.78 21.54
CA THR A 259 -18.72 -1.69 20.45
C THR A 259 -17.25 -2.04 20.55
N TYR A 260 -16.98 -3.28 20.93
CA TYR A 260 -15.64 -3.84 21.06
C TYR A 260 -15.22 -4.51 19.77
N GLN A 261 -14.00 -4.24 19.32
CA GLN A 261 -13.35 -5.01 18.27
C GLN A 261 -12.56 -6.14 18.91
N PHE A 262 -12.81 -7.38 18.44
CA PHE A 262 -12.01 -8.56 18.75
C PHE A 262 -11.21 -8.94 17.53
N ASP A 263 -9.90 -9.14 17.74
CA ASP A 263 -8.98 -9.53 16.69
C ASP A 263 -8.36 -10.88 17.08
N LEU A 264 -8.56 -11.89 16.22
CA LEU A 264 -8.05 -13.25 16.41
C LEU A 264 -6.97 -13.53 15.37
N ASP A 265 -5.73 -13.71 15.81
CA ASP A 265 -4.61 -14.14 14.99
C ASP A 265 -4.18 -15.56 15.41
N TYR A 266 -3.99 -16.44 14.43
CA TYR A 266 -3.68 -17.84 14.70
C TYR A 266 -2.97 -18.48 13.50
N GLY A 267 -2.17 -19.51 13.78
CA GLY A 267 -1.65 -20.44 12.77
C GLY A 267 -2.31 -21.80 12.95
N GLY A 268 -3.14 -22.20 11.99
CA GLY A 268 -4.02 -23.37 12.09
C GLY A 268 -5.46 -23.02 11.76
N ARG A 269 -6.41 -23.43 12.61
CA ARG A 269 -7.84 -23.10 12.53
C ARG A 269 -8.35 -22.61 13.88
N ALA A 270 -9.24 -21.62 13.90
CA ALA A 270 -9.79 -21.13 15.17
C ALA A 270 -11.23 -20.61 15.04
N ARG A 271 -11.96 -20.66 16.18
CA ARG A 271 -13.27 -20.03 16.35
C ARG A 271 -13.31 -19.24 17.63
N LEU A 272 -14.00 -18.11 17.61
CA LEU A 272 -14.28 -17.29 18.77
C LEU A 272 -15.77 -17.30 19.06
N PHE A 273 -16.12 -17.52 20.33
CA PHE A 273 -17.48 -17.42 20.83
C PHE A 273 -17.52 -16.37 21.94
N VAL A 274 -18.55 -15.53 21.91
CA VAL A 274 -18.86 -14.54 22.94
C VAL A 274 -20.31 -14.70 23.35
N ASP A 275 -20.57 -14.88 24.65
CA ASP A 275 -21.90 -15.14 25.24
C ASP A 275 -22.63 -16.28 24.51
N GLY A 276 -21.90 -17.35 24.21
CA GLY A 276 -22.41 -18.54 23.53
C GLY A 276 -22.60 -18.41 22.01
N LYS A 277 -22.44 -17.23 21.44
CA LYS A 277 -22.57 -17.00 20.01
C LYS A 277 -21.22 -17.11 19.32
N GLU A 278 -21.14 -17.87 18.24
CA GLU A 278 -19.97 -17.89 17.35
C GLU A 278 -19.87 -16.55 16.59
N VAL A 279 -18.77 -15.84 16.78
CA VAL A 279 -18.55 -14.49 16.21
C VAL A 279 -17.39 -14.45 15.22
N ILE A 280 -16.44 -15.38 15.30
CA ILE A 280 -15.40 -15.60 14.29
C ILE A 280 -15.38 -17.09 13.94
N THR A 281 -15.51 -17.35 12.63
CA THR A 281 -15.35 -18.68 12.02
C THR A 281 -14.08 -18.67 11.18
N GLY A 282 -12.97 -19.15 11.74
CA GLY A 282 -11.68 -19.14 11.06
C GLY A 282 -11.33 -20.50 10.48
N ASP A 283 -10.98 -20.52 9.19
CA ASP A 283 -10.47 -21.71 8.49
C ASP A 283 -8.94 -21.75 8.53
N TYR A 284 -8.32 -22.70 7.82
CA TYR A 284 -6.88 -22.84 7.76
C TYR A 284 -6.20 -21.55 7.30
N LYS A 285 -5.26 -21.07 8.09
CA LYS A 285 -4.40 -19.95 7.71
C LYS A 285 -3.06 -19.99 8.44
N ASP A 286 -2.10 -19.27 7.87
CA ASP A 286 -0.81 -19.01 8.49
C ASP A 286 -0.88 -17.83 9.45
N LEU A 287 0.12 -17.72 10.33
CA LEU A 287 0.28 -16.59 11.23
C LEU A 287 0.37 -15.26 10.49
N GLY A 288 -0.11 -14.19 11.12
CA GLY A 288 -0.02 -12.81 10.63
C GLY A 288 -1.21 -12.35 9.79
N ALA A 289 -2.20 -13.22 9.51
CA ALA A 289 -3.44 -12.84 8.86
C ALA A 289 -4.58 -12.79 9.90
N GLN A 290 -4.73 -11.67 10.57
CA GLN A 290 -5.71 -11.42 11.62
C GLN A 290 -7.15 -11.45 11.09
N MET A 291 -8.08 -12.04 11.87
CA MET A 291 -9.53 -11.93 11.66
C MET A 291 -10.13 -11.00 12.70
N SER A 292 -11.01 -10.12 12.28
CA SER A 292 -11.61 -9.09 13.14
C SER A 292 -13.13 -9.15 13.12
N VAL A 293 -13.74 -8.87 14.28
CA VAL A 293 -15.20 -8.72 14.43
C VAL A 293 -15.51 -7.60 15.42
N GLU A 294 -16.58 -6.85 15.16
CA GLU A 294 -17.11 -5.86 16.08
C GLU A 294 -18.34 -6.42 16.81
N ILE A 295 -18.40 -6.26 18.15
CA ILE A 295 -19.46 -6.77 18.99
C ILE A 295 -19.85 -5.69 20.01
N SER A 296 -21.13 -5.38 20.11
CA SER A 296 -21.66 -4.51 21.18
C SER A 296 -21.79 -5.28 22.48
N LEU A 297 -21.09 -4.84 23.52
CA LEU A 297 -21.09 -5.44 24.86
C LEU A 297 -21.53 -4.41 25.90
N THR A 298 -22.25 -4.87 26.92
CA THR A 298 -22.53 -4.08 28.13
C THR A 298 -21.33 -4.13 29.08
N ALA A 299 -21.20 -3.17 29.99
CA ALA A 299 -20.17 -3.26 31.02
C ALA A 299 -20.40 -4.48 31.94
N GLY A 300 -19.32 -5.21 32.25
CA GLY A 300 -19.40 -6.38 33.11
C GLY A 300 -18.73 -7.64 32.54
N ASN A 301 -19.21 -8.80 32.95
CA ASN A 301 -18.63 -10.09 32.58
C ASN A 301 -19.35 -10.71 31.38
N HIS A 302 -18.57 -11.15 30.40
CA HIS A 302 -19.01 -11.88 29.22
C HIS A 302 -18.31 -13.23 29.13
N ASP A 303 -19.04 -14.26 28.76
CA ASP A 303 -18.45 -15.58 28.52
C ASP A 303 -17.70 -15.59 27.19
N VAL A 304 -16.41 -15.93 27.23
CA VAL A 304 -15.56 -15.99 26.04
C VAL A 304 -14.95 -17.37 25.92
N GLU A 305 -15.08 -17.97 24.74
CA GLU A 305 -14.46 -19.24 24.41
C GLU A 305 -13.68 -19.15 23.11
N VAL A 306 -12.49 -19.78 23.09
CA VAL A 306 -11.67 -19.93 21.90
C VAL A 306 -11.44 -21.39 21.63
N LEU A 307 -11.91 -21.87 20.48
CA LEU A 307 -11.64 -23.21 20.00
C LEU A 307 -10.52 -23.12 18.95
N PHE A 308 -9.40 -23.80 19.19
CA PHE A 308 -8.22 -23.76 18.33
C PHE A 308 -7.85 -25.18 17.89
N GLY A 309 -7.79 -25.40 16.58
CA GLY A 309 -7.32 -26.64 15.98
C GLY A 309 -5.91 -26.48 15.41
N ARG A 310 -4.96 -27.24 15.96
CA ARG A 310 -3.61 -27.33 15.40
C ARG A 310 -3.59 -28.31 14.25
N ALA A 311 -3.15 -27.84 13.09
CA ALA A 311 -2.88 -28.65 11.90
C ALA A 311 -1.36 -28.64 11.55
N TRP A 312 -1.03 -28.56 10.30
CA TRP A 312 0.34 -28.57 9.78
C TRP A 312 1.03 -27.20 9.80
N GLN A 313 0.24 -26.11 9.88
CA GLN A 313 0.78 -24.75 9.90
C GLN A 313 1.65 -24.50 11.15
N ARG A 314 2.50 -23.48 11.09
CA ARG A 314 3.20 -22.99 12.27
C ARG A 314 2.18 -22.52 13.30
N PRO A 315 2.15 -23.12 14.50
CA PRO A 315 1.11 -22.81 15.48
C PRO A 315 1.35 -21.47 16.15
N GLY A 316 0.27 -20.79 16.44
CA GLY A 316 0.20 -19.60 17.26
C GLY A 316 -1.27 -19.28 17.53
N LEU A 317 -1.54 -18.59 18.62
CA LEU A 317 -2.89 -18.21 19.01
C LEU A 317 -2.84 -16.91 19.81
N GLY A 318 -3.42 -15.85 19.25
CA GLY A 318 -3.54 -14.55 19.89
C GLY A 318 -4.95 -13.99 19.79
N LEU A 319 -5.46 -13.46 20.89
CA LEU A 319 -6.70 -12.72 20.92
C LEU A 319 -6.41 -11.33 21.45
N PHE A 320 -6.92 -10.32 20.75
CA PHE A 320 -6.87 -8.92 21.15
C PHE A 320 -8.28 -8.38 21.30
N VAL A 321 -8.41 -7.36 22.14
CA VAL A 321 -9.67 -6.61 22.32
C VAL A 321 -9.38 -5.12 22.38
N SER A 322 -10.23 -4.30 21.74
CA SER A 322 -10.13 -2.84 21.77
C SER A 322 -11.50 -2.18 21.71
N LEU A 323 -11.56 -0.95 22.18
CA LEU A 323 -12.63 0.03 21.89
C LEU A 323 -12.14 1.01 20.83
N PRO A 324 -13.03 1.73 20.17
CA PRO A 324 -12.64 2.86 19.31
C PRO A 324 -11.67 3.80 20.05
N ASN A 325 -10.58 4.18 19.40
CA ASN A 325 -9.52 5.03 19.95
C ASN A 325 -8.74 4.46 21.16
N THR A 326 -8.80 3.15 21.40
CA THR A 326 -7.89 2.47 22.34
C THR A 326 -6.92 1.57 21.58
N ARG A 327 -5.77 1.31 22.20
CA ARG A 327 -4.82 0.33 21.68
C ARG A 327 -5.41 -1.09 21.84
N PRO A 328 -5.28 -1.98 20.84
CA PRO A 328 -5.60 -3.38 21.00
C PRO A 328 -4.84 -3.97 22.19
N GLN A 329 -5.57 -4.52 23.13
CA GLN A 329 -5.07 -5.15 24.34
C GLN A 329 -4.99 -6.66 24.13
N ALA A 330 -3.81 -7.24 24.33
CA ALA A 330 -3.62 -8.69 24.25
C ALA A 330 -4.30 -9.40 25.42
N LEU A 331 -5.06 -10.43 25.13
CA LEU A 331 -5.70 -11.35 26.07
C LEU A 331 -4.99 -12.72 26.13
N HIS A 332 -3.81 -12.81 25.55
CA HIS A 332 -2.96 -13.99 25.44
C HIS A 332 -1.57 -13.72 26.00
N THR A 333 -0.81 -14.78 26.28
CA THR A 333 0.59 -14.67 26.68
C THR A 333 1.47 -14.24 25.49
N LEU A 334 2.55 -13.54 25.76
CA LEU A 334 3.45 -13.02 24.72
C LEU A 334 3.98 -14.13 23.78
N VAL A 335 4.25 -15.32 24.32
CA VAL A 335 4.80 -16.45 23.57
C VAL A 335 3.74 -17.26 22.81
N SER A 336 2.46 -17.06 23.14
CA SER A 336 1.33 -17.78 22.51
C SER A 336 1.14 -17.37 21.05
N LEU A 337 1.48 -16.14 20.70
CA LEU A 337 1.44 -15.62 19.34
C LEU A 337 2.85 -15.20 18.92
N PRO A 338 3.66 -16.12 18.37
CA PRO A 338 4.97 -15.77 17.84
C PRO A 338 4.82 -14.87 16.62
N GLU A 339 5.83 -14.05 16.36
CA GLU A 339 5.88 -13.29 15.13
C GLU A 339 5.87 -14.23 13.91
N PRO A 340 5.14 -13.88 12.85
CA PRO A 340 5.20 -14.62 11.58
C PRO A 340 6.65 -14.76 11.11
N ASP A 341 6.96 -15.86 10.43
CA ASP A 341 8.27 -15.98 9.79
C ASP A 341 8.41 -14.84 8.77
N PRO A 342 9.50 -14.05 8.84
CA PRO A 342 9.70 -12.99 7.89
C PRO A 342 9.85 -13.60 6.49
N VAL A 343 8.91 -13.30 5.61
CA VAL A 343 9.06 -13.61 4.19
C VAL A 343 10.08 -12.63 3.64
N SER A 344 11.26 -13.12 3.29
CA SER A 344 12.27 -12.30 2.64
C SER A 344 11.74 -11.85 1.29
N VAL A 345 11.61 -10.54 1.08
CA VAL A 345 11.24 -9.98 -0.22
C VAL A 345 12.34 -10.29 -1.22
N ILE A 346 11.96 -10.87 -2.35
CA ILE A 346 12.84 -11.01 -3.50
C ILE A 346 12.69 -9.75 -4.33
N GLY A 347 13.49 -8.73 -3.96
CA GLY A 347 13.54 -7.45 -4.66
C GLY A 347 14.45 -7.52 -5.87
N VAL A 348 14.00 -6.96 -7.00
CA VAL A 348 14.82 -6.75 -8.19
C VAL A 348 15.08 -5.27 -8.37
N LEU A 349 16.36 -4.89 -8.45
CA LEU A 349 16.80 -3.52 -8.70
C LEU A 349 17.19 -3.35 -10.16
N ALA A 350 17.09 -2.12 -10.67
CA ALA A 350 17.45 -1.76 -12.04
C ALA A 350 18.48 -0.62 -12.04
N ASP A 351 19.59 -0.79 -11.31
CA ASP A 351 20.55 0.29 -11.02
C ASP A 351 21.54 0.56 -12.16
N ALA A 352 22.06 -0.51 -12.79
CA ALA A 352 23.11 -0.39 -13.79
C ALA A 352 22.61 -0.40 -15.24
N LYS A 353 21.53 -1.13 -15.49
CA LYS A 353 20.95 -1.30 -16.83
C LYS A 353 19.45 -1.56 -16.71
N PRO A 354 18.68 -1.36 -17.78
CA PRO A 354 17.28 -1.75 -17.79
C PRO A 354 17.09 -3.23 -17.50
N VAL A 355 16.04 -3.53 -16.72
CA VAL A 355 15.63 -4.91 -16.37
C VAL A 355 14.22 -5.13 -16.91
N LEU A 356 14.03 -6.21 -17.64
CA LEU A 356 12.76 -6.58 -18.25
C LEU A 356 12.25 -7.87 -17.62
N ILE A 357 11.03 -7.83 -17.06
CA ILE A 357 10.42 -9.00 -16.43
C ILE A 357 9.03 -9.23 -17.04
N ARG A 358 8.83 -10.44 -17.59
CA ARG A 358 7.49 -10.94 -17.95
C ARG A 358 6.83 -11.48 -16.71
N SER A 359 5.64 -11.00 -16.40
CA SER A 359 4.94 -11.32 -15.15
C SER A 359 3.43 -11.23 -15.32
N PHE A 360 2.71 -11.65 -14.29
CA PHE A 360 1.29 -11.35 -14.17
C PHE A 360 1.11 -10.06 -13.39
N VAL A 361 0.04 -9.33 -13.70
CA VAL A 361 -0.37 -8.12 -13.00
C VAL A 361 -1.86 -8.21 -12.69
N LEU A 362 -2.25 -7.89 -11.47
CA LEU A 362 -3.64 -7.74 -11.05
C LEU A 362 -3.85 -6.29 -10.63
N LEU A 363 -4.62 -5.54 -11.39
CA LEU A 363 -4.91 -4.14 -11.05
C LEU A 363 -6.04 -4.08 -10.01
N PRO A 364 -6.06 -3.05 -9.15
CA PRO A 364 -7.13 -2.86 -8.19
C PRO A 364 -8.51 -2.84 -8.86
N GLY A 365 -9.43 -3.67 -8.35
CA GLY A 365 -10.78 -3.81 -8.89
C GLY A 365 -10.92 -4.82 -10.06
N GLU A 366 -9.83 -5.31 -10.63
CA GLU A 366 -9.87 -6.41 -11.61
C GLU A 366 -10.00 -7.76 -10.89
N LYS A 367 -10.76 -8.68 -11.49
CA LYS A 367 -10.91 -10.06 -10.99
C LYS A 367 -9.97 -11.05 -11.69
N LEU A 368 -9.48 -10.68 -12.86
CA LEU A 368 -8.62 -11.53 -13.68
C LEU A 368 -7.24 -10.90 -13.82
N LYS A 369 -6.21 -11.73 -13.65
CA LYS A 369 -4.82 -11.33 -13.85
C LYS A 369 -4.54 -11.08 -15.33
N ARG A 370 -3.74 -10.06 -15.62
CA ARG A 370 -3.16 -9.81 -16.95
C ARG A 370 -1.90 -10.63 -17.10
N THR A 371 -1.93 -11.61 -17.96
CA THR A 371 -0.89 -12.64 -18.08
C THR A 371 0.19 -12.32 -19.12
N HIS A 372 0.01 -11.27 -19.91
CA HIS A 372 0.94 -10.86 -20.98
C HIS A 372 1.67 -9.55 -20.65
N SER A 373 1.90 -9.28 -19.36
CA SER A 373 2.53 -8.03 -18.94
C SER A 373 4.05 -8.10 -19.05
N LEU A 374 4.64 -6.96 -19.44
CA LEU A 374 6.07 -6.69 -19.41
C LEU A 374 6.31 -5.51 -18.48
N SER A 375 7.02 -5.75 -17.38
CA SER A 375 7.51 -4.71 -16.49
C SER A 375 8.94 -4.33 -16.83
N VAL A 376 9.21 -3.03 -16.94
CA VAL A 376 10.50 -2.48 -17.32
C VAL A 376 11.02 -1.59 -16.21
N GLY A 377 12.11 -2.02 -15.58
CA GLY A 377 12.88 -1.26 -14.63
C GLY A 377 13.97 -0.46 -15.34
N THR A 378 14.21 0.78 -14.91
CA THR A 378 15.25 1.63 -15.51
C THR A 378 16.19 2.18 -14.45
N PRO A 379 17.48 2.43 -14.78
CA PRO A 379 18.44 3.04 -13.86
C PRO A 379 18.06 4.46 -13.42
N ALA A 380 17.16 5.10 -14.15
CA ALA A 380 16.62 6.41 -13.77
C ALA A 380 15.60 6.35 -12.62
N GLY A 381 15.31 5.15 -12.06
CA GLY A 381 14.30 4.96 -11.02
C GLY A 381 12.88 5.30 -11.49
N ARG A 382 12.61 5.20 -12.79
CA ARG A 382 11.31 5.42 -13.42
C ARG A 382 10.93 4.19 -14.20
N HIS A 383 9.91 3.51 -13.74
CA HIS A 383 9.55 2.17 -14.15
C HIS A 383 8.14 2.14 -14.70
N PHE A 384 7.82 1.10 -15.47
CA PHE A 384 6.48 0.95 -16.03
C PHE A 384 6.13 -0.50 -16.30
N THR A 385 4.84 -0.79 -16.42
CA THR A 385 4.31 -2.07 -16.90
C THR A 385 3.39 -1.84 -18.09
N ILE A 386 3.64 -2.58 -19.17
CA ILE A 386 2.79 -2.62 -20.36
C ILE A 386 2.16 -4.02 -20.52
N ASP A 387 0.86 -4.06 -20.80
CA ASP A 387 0.16 -5.27 -21.25
C ASP A 387 0.39 -5.42 -22.76
N LEU A 388 1.15 -6.43 -23.15
CA LEU A 388 1.50 -6.66 -24.56
C LEU A 388 0.33 -7.21 -25.39
N ASN A 389 -0.68 -7.79 -24.73
CA ASN A 389 -1.87 -8.27 -25.44
C ASN A 389 -2.76 -7.11 -25.90
N GLN A 390 -2.84 -6.05 -25.09
CA GLN A 390 -3.65 -4.87 -25.37
C GLN A 390 -2.81 -3.62 -25.71
N MET A 391 -1.48 -3.72 -25.73
CA MET A 391 -0.55 -2.60 -25.87
C MET A 391 -0.90 -1.43 -24.94
N ALA A 392 -1.37 -1.77 -23.74
CA ALA A 392 -1.84 -0.84 -22.72
C ALA A 392 -0.74 -0.57 -21.69
N LEU A 393 -0.39 0.70 -21.48
CA LEU A 393 0.47 1.11 -20.38
C LEU A 393 -0.38 1.13 -19.09
N LEU A 394 -0.13 0.15 -18.19
CA LEU A 394 -0.99 -0.11 -17.04
C LEU A 394 -0.67 0.77 -15.85
N GLN A 395 0.61 0.91 -15.57
CA GLN A 395 1.10 1.61 -14.38
C GLN A 395 2.53 2.11 -14.59
N VAL A 396 2.84 3.18 -13.86
CA VAL A 396 4.17 3.79 -13.83
C VAL A 396 4.54 4.05 -12.37
N TRP A 397 5.82 3.94 -12.01
CA TRP A 397 6.23 4.22 -10.64
C TRP A 397 7.66 4.74 -10.55
N LYS A 398 7.91 5.46 -9.46
CA LYS A 398 9.22 6.01 -9.10
C LYS A 398 9.70 5.34 -7.81
N GLY A 399 10.97 4.95 -7.76
CA GLY A 399 11.58 4.29 -6.59
C GLY A 399 12.36 3.05 -6.98
N ASP A 400 12.28 2.00 -6.16
CA ASP A 400 12.86 0.69 -6.47
C ASP A 400 11.97 -0.06 -7.47
N PHE A 401 12.57 -1.04 -8.19
CA PHE A 401 11.87 -1.61 -9.34
C PHE A 401 10.76 -2.56 -8.92
N ALA A 402 11.06 -3.77 -8.46
CA ALA A 402 10.03 -4.79 -8.37
C ALA A 402 10.24 -5.79 -7.23
N ASP A 403 9.16 -6.12 -6.54
CA ASP A 403 9.02 -7.28 -5.69
C ASP A 403 8.49 -8.44 -6.54
N VAL A 404 9.28 -9.49 -6.65
CA VAL A 404 8.98 -10.72 -7.39
C VAL A 404 8.80 -11.93 -6.46
N THR A 405 8.59 -11.70 -5.18
CA THR A 405 8.46 -12.77 -4.17
C THR A 405 7.42 -13.79 -4.57
N GLU A 406 6.24 -13.37 -4.99
CA GLU A 406 5.16 -14.26 -5.41
C GLU A 406 5.45 -15.06 -6.69
N MET A 407 6.45 -14.64 -7.48
CA MET A 407 6.86 -15.36 -8.68
C MET A 407 7.79 -16.53 -8.36
N TRP A 408 8.51 -16.48 -7.24
CA TRP A 408 9.60 -17.42 -6.93
C TRP A 408 9.40 -18.20 -5.63
N TYR A 409 8.82 -17.59 -4.61
CA TYR A 409 8.71 -18.17 -3.27
C TYR A 409 7.67 -19.29 -3.21
N GLU A 410 6.47 -19.08 -3.74
CA GLU A 410 5.34 -20.03 -3.64
C GLU A 410 4.96 -20.71 -4.96
N ARG A 411 5.85 -20.80 -5.90
CA ARG A 411 5.73 -21.58 -7.14
C ARG A 411 4.33 -21.64 -7.74
N GLY A 412 3.99 -20.73 -8.59
CA GLY A 412 2.88 -20.87 -9.51
C GLY A 412 1.69 -19.99 -9.24
N GLU A 413 1.37 -19.65 -8.02
CA GLU A 413 0.27 -18.74 -7.72
C GLU A 413 0.60 -17.83 -6.52
N PRO A 414 0.29 -16.52 -6.63
CA PRO A 414 -0.36 -15.81 -7.74
C PRO A 414 0.57 -15.33 -8.87
N GLN A 415 1.91 -15.47 -8.80
CA GLN A 415 2.92 -15.04 -9.78
C GLN A 415 2.91 -13.54 -10.11
N LEU A 416 2.51 -12.71 -9.17
CA LEU A 416 2.41 -11.28 -9.38
C LEU A 416 3.76 -10.59 -9.19
N LEU A 417 4.06 -9.64 -10.08
CA LEU A 417 5.07 -8.63 -9.85
C LEU A 417 4.41 -7.39 -9.23
N LYS A 418 4.99 -6.90 -8.12
CA LYS A 418 4.52 -5.70 -7.42
C LYS A 418 5.54 -4.57 -7.55
N PRO A 419 5.12 -3.34 -7.89
CA PRO A 419 5.98 -2.16 -7.84
C PRO A 419 6.56 -1.93 -6.43
N MET A 420 7.85 -1.65 -6.32
CA MET A 420 8.51 -1.27 -5.06
C MET A 420 8.70 0.25 -4.93
N GLY A 421 7.87 1.04 -5.58
CA GLY A 421 7.94 2.49 -5.59
C GLY A 421 6.57 3.16 -5.54
N ALA A 422 6.58 4.51 -5.60
CA ALA A 422 5.38 5.33 -5.68
C ALA A 422 4.64 5.06 -6.99
N ASN A 423 3.63 4.20 -6.94
CA ASN A 423 2.91 3.71 -8.10
C ASN A 423 1.75 4.62 -8.50
N VAL A 424 1.58 4.80 -9.81
CA VAL A 424 0.46 5.51 -10.42
C VAL A 424 -0.20 4.58 -11.45
N LEU A 425 -1.49 4.34 -11.26
CA LEU A 425 -2.29 3.56 -12.19
C LEU A 425 -2.76 4.43 -13.34
N LEU A 426 -2.71 3.89 -14.55
CA LEU A 426 -3.17 4.52 -15.78
C LEU A 426 -4.43 3.84 -16.30
N ALA A 427 -5.00 4.36 -17.38
CA ALA A 427 -6.13 3.71 -18.05
C ALA A 427 -5.69 2.37 -18.65
N PRO A 428 -6.32 1.24 -18.27
CA PRO A 428 -5.81 -0.10 -18.59
C PRO A 428 -6.19 -0.62 -19.99
N GLN A 429 -6.50 0.26 -20.93
CA GLN A 429 -6.84 -0.07 -22.32
C GLN A 429 -5.76 0.42 -23.28
N THR A 430 -5.79 -0.07 -24.53
CA THR A 430 -4.87 0.38 -25.59
C THR A 430 -4.87 1.90 -25.73
N ALA A 431 -3.70 2.45 -26.06
CA ALA A 431 -3.59 3.89 -26.33
C ALA A 431 -4.00 4.26 -27.76
N LEU A 432 -3.84 3.35 -28.73
CA LEU A 432 -4.19 3.60 -30.14
C LEU A 432 -5.35 2.71 -30.56
N MET A 433 -6.25 3.27 -31.34
CA MET A 433 -7.38 2.54 -31.90
C MET A 433 -7.75 3.06 -33.29
N VAL A 434 -8.16 2.15 -34.18
CA VAL A 434 -8.85 2.49 -35.43
C VAL A 434 -10.35 2.46 -35.13
N LEU A 435 -11.00 3.61 -35.19
CA LEU A 435 -12.43 3.75 -34.91
C LEU A 435 -13.19 3.98 -36.22
N ASN A 436 -14.29 3.24 -36.43
CA ASN A 436 -15.19 3.48 -37.57
C ASN A 436 -15.87 4.85 -37.50
N ASP A 437 -16.13 5.30 -36.27
CA ASP A 437 -16.63 6.63 -35.94
C ASP A 437 -15.74 7.24 -34.84
N ALA A 438 -15.28 8.47 -35.06
CA ALA A 438 -14.47 9.20 -34.07
C ALA A 438 -15.19 9.38 -32.72
N ASN A 439 -16.51 9.31 -32.69
CA ASN A 439 -17.33 9.40 -31.48
C ASN A 439 -17.62 8.05 -30.81
N ALA A 440 -17.23 6.93 -31.43
CA ALA A 440 -17.44 5.60 -30.86
C ALA A 440 -16.85 5.49 -29.44
N ALA A 441 -17.47 4.66 -28.61
CA ALA A 441 -16.95 4.35 -27.29
C ALA A 441 -15.59 3.66 -27.38
N TRP A 442 -14.68 3.97 -26.45
CA TRP A 442 -13.40 3.28 -26.38
C TRP A 442 -13.62 1.85 -25.88
N PRO A 443 -13.11 0.83 -26.58
CA PRO A 443 -13.34 -0.56 -26.19
C PRO A 443 -12.55 -0.92 -24.92
N ASP A 444 -13.11 -1.79 -24.11
CA ASP A 444 -12.42 -2.33 -22.93
C ASP A 444 -11.30 -3.30 -23.32
N SER A 445 -11.47 -4.02 -24.42
CA SER A 445 -10.47 -4.90 -25.02
C SER A 445 -10.58 -4.89 -26.55
N VAL A 446 -9.47 -5.20 -27.20
CA VAL A 446 -9.35 -5.26 -28.66
C VAL A 446 -8.98 -6.66 -29.09
N SER A 447 -9.67 -7.17 -30.12
CA SER A 447 -9.39 -8.48 -30.70
C SER A 447 -7.99 -8.52 -31.33
N GLU A 448 -7.31 -9.68 -31.27
CA GLU A 448 -6.01 -9.92 -31.92
C GLU A 448 -6.07 -9.75 -33.46
N THR A 449 -7.26 -9.81 -34.06
CA THR A 449 -7.43 -9.51 -35.48
C THR A 449 -7.25 -8.04 -35.83
N ILE A 450 -7.40 -7.15 -34.84
CA ILE A 450 -7.26 -5.70 -34.99
C ILE A 450 -5.95 -5.20 -34.41
N LEU A 451 -5.58 -5.69 -33.21
CA LEU A 451 -4.35 -5.34 -32.52
C LEU A 451 -3.55 -6.61 -32.22
N GLN A 452 -2.39 -6.75 -32.84
CA GLN A 452 -1.56 -7.94 -32.68
C GLN A 452 -0.12 -7.58 -32.35
N TYR A 453 0.33 -7.97 -31.17
CA TYR A 453 1.74 -7.88 -30.78
C TYR A 453 2.62 -8.69 -31.73
N LYS A 454 3.71 -8.10 -32.23
CA LYS A 454 4.64 -8.71 -33.18
C LYS A 454 5.98 -9.06 -32.54
N GLY A 455 6.45 -8.23 -31.61
CA GLY A 455 7.72 -8.45 -30.95
C GLY A 455 8.23 -7.21 -30.23
N LEU A 456 9.45 -7.31 -29.73
CA LEU A 456 10.20 -6.17 -29.20
C LEU A 456 11.66 -6.23 -29.65
N ALA A 457 12.24 -5.05 -29.83
CA ALA A 457 13.67 -4.86 -30.06
C ALA A 457 14.27 -4.06 -28.90
N LEU A 458 15.51 -4.33 -28.56
CA LEU A 458 16.26 -3.56 -27.56
C LEU A 458 17.19 -2.59 -28.26
N ASP A 459 17.24 -1.35 -27.76
CA ASP A 459 18.25 -0.40 -28.19
C ASP A 459 19.62 -0.69 -27.54
N LYS A 460 20.65 0.11 -27.86
CA LYS A 460 22.02 -0.05 -27.34
C LYS A 460 22.10 0.10 -25.81
N GLN A 461 21.13 0.76 -25.20
CA GLN A 461 20.99 0.92 -23.76
C GLN A 461 20.19 -0.20 -23.11
N GLY A 462 19.63 -1.14 -23.90
CA GLY A 462 18.81 -2.25 -23.41
C GLY A 462 17.34 -1.87 -23.17
N MET A 463 16.89 -0.70 -23.61
CA MET A 463 15.49 -0.28 -23.50
C MET A 463 14.64 -0.88 -24.62
N PRO A 464 13.43 -1.42 -24.29
CA PRO A 464 12.57 -2.05 -25.28
C PRO A 464 11.85 -1.01 -26.14
N THR A 465 11.66 -1.36 -27.40
CA THR A 465 10.68 -0.80 -28.33
C THR A 465 9.80 -1.94 -28.80
N THR A 466 8.52 -1.88 -28.56
CA THR A 466 7.56 -2.91 -28.97
C THR A 466 7.04 -2.63 -30.36
N GLU A 467 6.74 -3.69 -31.11
CA GLU A 467 6.11 -3.63 -32.43
C GLU A 467 4.78 -4.37 -32.42
N TYR A 468 3.76 -3.81 -33.03
CA TYR A 468 2.45 -4.43 -33.16
C TYR A 468 1.71 -3.96 -34.43
N ALA A 469 0.81 -4.79 -34.93
CA ALA A 469 -0.11 -4.40 -35.99
C ALA A 469 -1.37 -3.79 -35.38
N LEU A 470 -1.91 -2.76 -36.02
CA LEU A 470 -3.16 -2.09 -35.63
C LEU A 470 -3.98 -1.74 -36.88
N GLY A 471 -5.03 -2.50 -37.17
CA GLY A 471 -6.00 -2.20 -38.23
C GLY A 471 -5.36 -1.96 -39.60
N GLY A 472 -4.31 -2.70 -39.95
CA GLY A 472 -3.58 -2.60 -41.21
C GLY A 472 -2.29 -1.77 -41.15
N ALA A 473 -2.09 -0.92 -40.14
CA ALA A 473 -0.86 -0.20 -39.89
C ALA A 473 0.11 -1.00 -38.99
N THR A 474 1.40 -0.74 -39.11
CA THR A 474 2.42 -1.20 -38.15
C THR A 474 2.76 -0.07 -37.21
N VAL A 475 2.85 -0.36 -35.93
CA VAL A 475 3.18 0.59 -34.87
C VAL A 475 4.45 0.15 -34.15
N THR A 476 5.43 1.05 -34.01
CA THR A 476 6.53 0.90 -33.04
C THR A 476 6.27 1.82 -31.86
N ASP A 477 6.38 1.30 -30.64
CA ASP A 477 6.03 1.99 -29.40
C ASP A 477 7.21 1.95 -28.43
N ALA A 478 7.77 3.11 -28.15
CA ALA A 478 8.94 3.30 -27.31
C ALA A 478 8.59 4.14 -26.08
N ILE A 479 8.89 3.63 -24.89
CA ILE A 479 8.73 4.35 -23.62
C ILE A 479 10.13 4.59 -23.05
N ARG A 480 10.44 5.84 -22.72
CA ARG A 480 11.77 6.26 -22.24
C ARG A 480 11.64 7.14 -21.00
N PRO A 481 12.56 7.02 -20.03
CA PRO A 481 12.62 7.97 -18.91
C PRO A 481 12.83 9.41 -19.37
N SER A 482 12.12 10.34 -18.74
CA SER A 482 12.33 11.78 -18.85
C SER A 482 12.66 12.37 -17.47
N ALA A 483 12.91 13.68 -17.38
CA ALA A 483 13.30 14.33 -16.12
C ALA A 483 12.29 14.09 -14.98
N ASP A 484 10.99 14.20 -15.27
CA ASP A 484 9.91 14.12 -14.27
C ASP A 484 8.93 12.97 -14.51
N GLY A 485 9.26 12.03 -15.40
CA GLY A 485 8.37 10.94 -15.73
C GLY A 485 8.85 10.06 -16.87
N LEU A 486 7.95 9.77 -17.82
CA LEU A 486 8.20 8.95 -19.00
C LEU A 486 7.71 9.64 -20.26
N THR A 487 8.50 9.56 -21.33
CA THR A 487 8.08 9.92 -22.69
C THR A 487 7.66 8.66 -23.44
N ARG A 488 6.48 8.67 -24.04
CA ARG A 488 6.00 7.61 -24.94
C ARG A 488 5.96 8.13 -26.36
N THR A 489 6.58 7.41 -27.27
CA THR A 489 6.63 7.72 -28.71
C THR A 489 6.12 6.53 -29.49
N MET A 490 5.06 6.75 -30.27
CA MET A 490 4.47 5.74 -31.15
C MET A 490 4.61 6.21 -32.60
N ASN A 491 5.30 5.42 -33.42
CA ASN A 491 5.42 5.67 -34.86
C ASN A 491 4.54 4.66 -35.59
N LEU A 492 3.68 5.15 -36.44
CA LEU A 492 2.78 4.38 -37.28
C LEU A 492 3.29 4.41 -38.70
N THR A 493 3.26 3.28 -39.40
CA THR A 493 3.61 3.14 -40.82
C THR A 493 2.59 2.25 -41.54
N GLY A 494 2.36 2.52 -42.84
CA GLY A 494 1.37 1.78 -43.63
C GLY A 494 0.05 2.52 -43.82
N SER A 495 -1.04 1.77 -43.92
CA SER A 495 -2.40 2.31 -44.07
C SER A 495 -3.31 1.70 -43.00
N ALA A 496 -4.06 2.54 -42.32
CA ALA A 496 -5.10 2.09 -41.40
C ALA A 496 -6.47 2.00 -42.09
N ASN A 497 -7.29 1.03 -41.71
CA ASN A 497 -8.60 0.80 -42.31
C ASN A 497 -9.69 1.79 -41.82
N GLY A 498 -9.30 2.92 -41.25
CA GLY A 498 -10.21 3.96 -40.72
C GLY A 498 -9.47 5.03 -39.93
N PRO A 499 -10.18 5.99 -39.32
CA PRO A 499 -9.58 7.03 -38.48
C PRO A 499 -8.81 6.43 -37.30
N VAL A 500 -7.54 6.84 -37.15
CA VAL A 500 -6.72 6.45 -36.00
C VAL A 500 -6.83 7.53 -34.93
N ILE A 501 -7.15 7.11 -33.72
CA ILE A 501 -7.21 7.99 -32.55
C ILE A 501 -6.22 7.48 -31.50
N CYS A 502 -5.44 8.39 -30.90
CA CYS A 502 -4.65 8.10 -29.71
C CYS A 502 -5.39 8.64 -28.48
N ARG A 503 -5.77 7.76 -27.54
CA ARG A 503 -6.27 8.14 -26.22
C ARG A 503 -5.10 8.21 -25.24
N VAL A 504 -4.67 9.41 -24.95
CA VAL A 504 -3.48 9.67 -24.11
C VAL A 504 -3.77 9.47 -22.63
N ALA A 505 -4.98 9.83 -22.20
CA ALA A 505 -5.44 9.61 -20.83
C ALA A 505 -6.96 9.40 -20.80
N ALA A 506 -7.43 8.70 -19.75
CA ALA A 506 -8.82 8.61 -19.38
C ALA A 506 -8.95 8.60 -17.86
N GLY A 507 -9.96 9.29 -17.33
CA GLY A 507 -10.16 9.42 -15.90
C GLY A 507 -11.52 10.00 -15.55
N THR A 508 -11.76 10.19 -14.25
CA THR A 508 -12.97 10.84 -13.74
C THR A 508 -12.95 12.35 -14.02
N GLN A 509 -11.75 12.93 -14.06
CA GLN A 509 -11.53 14.35 -14.33
C GLN A 509 -10.21 14.54 -15.08
N ILE A 510 -10.21 15.36 -16.12
CA ILE A 510 -9.02 15.80 -16.84
C ILE A 510 -9.14 17.32 -17.03
N GLU A 511 -8.14 18.06 -16.59
CA GLU A 511 -8.13 19.52 -16.63
C GLU A 511 -6.87 20.02 -17.33
N GLU A 512 -6.99 20.88 -18.33
CA GLU A 512 -5.85 21.60 -18.89
C GLU A 512 -5.44 22.73 -17.94
N ILE A 513 -4.36 22.53 -17.19
CA ILE A 513 -3.86 23.47 -16.18
C ILE A 513 -2.90 24.51 -16.73
N ALA A 514 -2.30 24.22 -17.88
CA ALA A 514 -1.51 25.12 -18.70
C ALA A 514 -1.54 24.60 -20.14
N LYS A 515 -1.20 25.42 -21.12
CA LYS A 515 -1.23 25.03 -22.52
C LYS A 515 -0.45 23.75 -22.79
N GLY A 516 -1.18 22.69 -23.18
CA GLY A 516 -0.64 21.34 -23.45
C GLY A 516 -0.24 20.55 -22.20
N LEU A 517 -0.60 21.00 -20.99
CA LEU A 517 -0.38 20.30 -19.74
C LEU A 517 -1.71 19.98 -19.05
N TYR A 518 -2.00 18.71 -18.90
CA TYR A 518 -3.26 18.19 -18.38
C TYR A 518 -3.05 17.48 -17.05
N ALA A 519 -3.83 17.83 -16.02
CA ALA A 519 -3.92 17.10 -14.77
C ALA A 519 -5.00 16.04 -14.88
N VAL A 520 -4.71 14.81 -14.43
CA VAL A 520 -5.61 13.67 -14.50
C VAL A 520 -5.97 13.17 -13.10
N ASN A 521 -7.25 12.84 -12.88
CA ASN A 521 -7.77 12.25 -11.64
C ASN A 521 -7.33 12.98 -10.37
N ASP A 522 -7.79 14.22 -10.21
CA ASP A 522 -7.45 15.02 -9.02
C ASP A 522 -5.94 15.12 -8.77
N ARG A 523 -5.18 15.38 -9.83
CA ARG A 523 -3.71 15.53 -9.80
C ARG A 523 -3.00 14.25 -9.33
N SER A 524 -3.44 13.11 -9.84
CA SER A 524 -2.74 11.84 -9.66
C SER A 524 -1.45 11.80 -10.49
N TYR A 525 -1.52 12.33 -11.71
CA TYR A 525 -0.39 12.51 -12.63
C TYR A 525 -0.72 13.61 -13.66
N TYR A 526 0.28 14.05 -14.40
CA TYR A 526 0.11 14.95 -15.53
C TYR A 526 0.40 14.26 -16.85
N VAL A 527 -0.24 14.77 -17.89
CA VAL A 527 0.12 14.49 -19.28
C VAL A 527 0.55 15.78 -19.94
N ARG A 528 1.72 15.78 -20.61
CA ARG A 528 2.20 16.88 -21.43
C ARG A 528 2.14 16.48 -22.89
N ILE A 529 1.50 17.31 -23.71
CA ILE A 529 1.29 17.09 -25.15
C ILE A 529 1.67 18.38 -25.88
N ASP A 530 2.30 18.25 -27.05
CA ASP A 530 2.47 19.39 -27.94
C ASP A 530 1.10 19.92 -28.40
N PRO A 531 0.75 21.16 -28.09
CA PRO A 531 -0.54 21.74 -28.51
C PRO A 531 -0.77 21.75 -30.02
N ALA A 532 0.28 21.67 -30.81
CA ALA A 532 0.19 21.58 -32.29
C ALA A 532 -0.51 20.27 -32.74
N LEU A 533 -0.52 19.23 -31.91
CA LEU A 533 -1.25 17.97 -32.16
C LEU A 533 -2.77 18.10 -31.97
N LYS A 534 -3.26 19.26 -31.51
CA LYS A 534 -4.68 19.58 -31.31
C LYS A 534 -5.38 18.54 -30.41
N PRO A 535 -4.96 18.41 -29.16
CA PRO A 535 -5.61 17.49 -28.22
C PRO A 535 -7.09 17.85 -28.02
N GLU A 536 -7.93 16.83 -27.93
CA GLU A 536 -9.37 16.94 -27.74
C GLU A 536 -9.77 16.32 -26.40
N LEU A 537 -10.55 17.05 -25.61
CA LEU A 537 -11.14 16.54 -24.39
C LEU A 537 -12.61 16.21 -24.65
N ARG A 538 -13.01 14.97 -24.36
CA ARG A 538 -14.43 14.55 -24.42
C ARG A 538 -14.86 13.81 -23.16
N THR A 539 -16.18 13.75 -22.95
CA THR A 539 -16.79 12.89 -21.93
C THR A 539 -17.50 11.74 -22.65
N ALA A 540 -17.16 10.52 -22.26
CA ALA A 540 -17.79 9.30 -22.75
C ALA A 540 -17.95 8.31 -21.58
N ASN A 541 -19.14 7.66 -21.46
CA ASN A 541 -19.44 6.66 -20.45
C ASN A 541 -19.12 7.11 -19.00
N GLY A 542 -19.40 8.39 -18.68
CA GLY A 542 -19.15 8.97 -17.35
C GLY A 542 -17.66 9.22 -17.03
N ARG A 543 -16.76 9.09 -18.02
CA ARG A 543 -15.33 9.40 -17.90
C ARG A 543 -14.92 10.45 -18.91
N GLN A 544 -13.90 11.22 -18.56
CA GLN A 544 -13.22 12.13 -19.49
C GLN A 544 -12.08 11.39 -20.19
N GLU A 545 -11.90 11.69 -21.47
CA GLU A 545 -10.84 11.14 -22.31
C GLU A 545 -10.09 12.29 -23.01
N LEU A 546 -8.77 12.25 -22.93
CA LEU A 546 -7.87 13.11 -23.66
C LEU A 546 -7.38 12.37 -24.89
N ARG A 547 -7.71 12.87 -26.09
CA ARG A 547 -7.48 12.20 -27.35
C ARG A 547 -6.71 13.05 -28.33
N LEU A 548 -6.01 12.38 -29.25
CA LEU A 548 -5.30 12.98 -30.38
C LEU A 548 -5.77 12.28 -31.67
N PRO A 549 -6.35 13.00 -32.64
CA PRO A 549 -6.51 12.49 -34.00
C PRO A 549 -5.13 12.24 -34.64
N VAL A 550 -4.93 11.05 -35.21
CA VAL A 550 -3.65 10.65 -35.82
C VAL A 550 -3.82 10.54 -37.32
N ALA A 551 -3.34 11.54 -38.05
CA ALA A 551 -3.39 11.54 -39.49
C ALA A 551 -2.10 10.94 -40.08
N LEU A 552 -2.22 9.82 -40.79
CA LEU A 552 -1.09 9.24 -41.52
C LEU A 552 -0.84 10.05 -42.80
N LYS A 553 0.24 10.83 -42.83
CA LYS A 553 0.68 11.56 -44.01
C LYS A 553 1.71 10.73 -44.80
N ASN A 554 1.44 10.45 -46.04
CA ASN A 554 2.27 9.58 -46.89
C ASN A 554 2.52 8.19 -46.22
N GLY A 555 1.49 7.64 -45.53
CA GLY A 555 1.60 6.36 -44.85
C GLY A 555 2.41 6.38 -43.54
N ALA A 556 2.67 7.53 -42.94
CA ALA A 556 3.41 7.63 -41.67
C ALA A 556 2.79 8.65 -40.71
N ALA A 557 2.89 8.40 -39.42
CA ALA A 557 2.54 9.34 -38.34
C ALA A 557 3.39 9.07 -37.11
N THR A 558 3.63 10.11 -36.31
CA THR A 558 4.26 10.01 -35.00
C THR A 558 3.38 10.68 -33.96
N VAL A 559 3.15 10.00 -32.85
CA VAL A 559 2.50 10.54 -31.66
C VAL A 559 3.48 10.46 -30.50
N GLN A 560 3.69 11.60 -29.85
CA GLN A 560 4.56 11.68 -28.66
C GLN A 560 3.87 12.48 -27.56
N TYR A 561 4.00 11.99 -26.34
CA TYR A 561 3.55 12.67 -25.12
C TYR A 561 4.37 12.25 -23.91
N GLU A 562 4.32 13.06 -22.85
CA GLU A 562 4.96 12.75 -21.58
C GLU A 562 3.93 12.47 -20.49
N ILE A 563 4.24 11.53 -19.61
CA ILE A 563 3.51 11.23 -18.37
C ILE A 563 4.42 11.67 -17.22
N LEU A 564 3.98 12.68 -16.45
CA LEU A 564 4.71 13.22 -15.31
C LEU A 564 4.05 12.73 -14.01
N TYR A 565 4.84 12.17 -13.10
CA TYR A 565 4.31 11.54 -11.89
C TYR A 565 5.26 11.56 -10.69
#